data_3d44af8f8b5a2ff07b05e212f38f095b
#
_entry.id   3d44af8f8b5a2ff07b05e212f38f095b
#
_cell.length_a   1.000
_cell.length_b   1.000
_cell.length_c   1.000
_cell.angle_alpha   90.00
_cell.angle_beta   90.00
_cell.angle_gamma   90.00
#
_symmetry.space_group_name_H-M   'P 1'
#
loop_
_entity.id
_entity.type
_entity.pdbx_description
1 polymer ?
#
loop_
_entity_poly.entity_id
_entity_poly.type
_entity_poly.pdbx_seq_one_letter_code
_entity_poly.pdbx_strand_id
1 'polypeptide(L)'
;MMRRIVRARPCIPESDIENILALIRQSLISGHLTNGEHVRELEYRFAATIGARHAVAVNTGTAALEISLRAMGITGKEVILPTETFVASVNSVILAGGTPIFAEIHPDTFCLDIEDVERRITDRTAAIMLVHMAGLVVPNIGQFQELCALRSIDLLEDAAHAHGASFAGKCAGSFGRAGCFSFYPTKVMTTAEGGMITTDDDGLAKVARSLRNHGANPDGQDYTQVSTNMRMAEPLAAIGLVQLDRLKDFVERRNSIATRYTNGLAEVEGIRPLPVFEGVHSYWNYLAVLEDEHISRTDLANCLLERYGVEIAWPYDPPCHLQPVFRRLLGTKPGDLPRSEALLQRHIALPMHYLLTIEDVDYVLESLQSALAGLRDR
;
A
#
# COMPACT_ATOMS: atom_id res chain seq x y z
N MET A 1 31.76 15.87 3.45
CA MET A 1 30.90 14.76 3.90
C MET A 1 30.10 14.31 2.69
N MET A 2 30.06 13.02 2.35
CA MET A 2 29.30 12.51 1.21
C MET A 2 27.81 12.79 1.42
N ARG A 3 27.13 13.28 0.38
CA ARG A 3 25.66 13.49 0.40
C ARG A 3 25.00 12.13 0.61
N ARG A 4 24.01 12.04 1.51
CA ARG A 4 23.27 10.81 1.73
C ARG A 4 21.81 11.02 1.43
N ILE A 5 21.28 10.25 0.48
CA ILE A 5 19.89 10.27 0.07
C ILE A 5 19.27 8.92 0.42
N VAL A 6 18.40 8.92 1.42
CA VAL A 6 17.69 7.71 1.88
C VAL A 6 16.47 7.44 1.00
N ARG A 7 16.11 6.18 0.85
CA ARG A 7 14.99 5.75 0.02
C ARG A 7 13.63 6.28 0.51
N ALA A 8 13.38 6.23 1.81
CA ALA A 8 12.12 6.65 2.40
C ALA A 8 12.38 7.34 3.75
N ARG A 9 11.61 8.36 4.02
CA ARG A 9 11.67 9.09 5.29
C ARG A 9 10.27 9.61 5.65
N PRO A 10 9.73 9.29 6.84
CA PRO A 10 8.49 9.89 7.31
C PRO A 10 8.68 11.40 7.48
N CYS A 11 7.61 12.14 7.25
CA CYS A 11 7.62 13.58 7.43
C CYS A 11 6.53 14.00 8.42
N ILE A 12 6.94 14.58 9.53
CA ILE A 12 6.10 15.36 10.44
C ILE A 12 6.75 16.72 10.50
N PRO A 13 6.19 17.73 9.80
CA PRO A 13 6.72 19.09 9.85
C PRO A 13 6.74 19.63 11.28
N GLU A 14 7.78 20.37 11.62
CA GLU A 14 7.93 20.93 12.97
C GLU A 14 6.73 21.83 13.35
N SER A 15 6.17 22.54 12.38
CA SER A 15 4.94 23.34 12.56
C SER A 15 3.72 22.53 13.04
N ASP A 16 3.72 21.23 12.81
CA ASP A 16 2.60 20.35 13.15
C ASP A 16 2.77 19.68 14.52
N ILE A 17 3.99 19.66 15.05
CA ILE A 17 4.32 18.96 16.31
C ILE A 17 3.50 19.52 17.47
N GLU A 18 3.41 20.83 17.61
CA GLU A 18 2.64 21.45 18.70
C GLU A 18 1.15 21.11 18.62
N ASN A 19 0.58 21.06 17.41
CA ASN A 19 -0.82 20.66 17.22
C ASN A 19 -1.03 19.20 17.62
N ILE A 20 -0.12 18.31 17.22
CA ILE A 20 -0.15 16.90 17.61
C ILE A 20 -0.06 16.75 19.14
N LEU A 21 0.88 17.44 19.77
CA LEU A 21 1.07 17.40 21.22
C LEU A 21 -0.15 17.94 21.97
N ALA A 22 -0.80 19.00 21.46
CA ALA A 22 -2.02 19.52 22.04
C ALA A 22 -3.17 18.51 22.02
N LEU A 23 -3.38 17.80 20.90
CA LEU A 23 -4.39 16.75 20.78
C LEU A 23 -4.06 15.54 21.68
N ILE A 24 -2.80 15.09 21.72
CA ILE A 24 -2.36 14.02 22.63
C ILE A 24 -2.61 14.44 24.09
N ARG A 25 -2.29 15.67 24.46
CA ARG A 25 -2.54 16.18 25.79
C ARG A 25 -4.04 16.14 26.17
N GLN A 26 -4.95 16.41 25.24
CA GLN A 26 -6.40 16.28 25.46
C GLN A 26 -6.78 14.84 25.79
N SER A 27 -6.28 13.85 25.04
CA SER A 27 -6.51 12.43 25.33
C SER A 27 -6.01 12.04 26.72
N LEU A 28 -4.82 12.50 27.10
CA LEU A 28 -4.23 12.20 28.42
C LEU A 28 -5.03 12.83 29.58
N ILE A 29 -5.53 14.06 29.41
CA ILE A 29 -6.34 14.75 30.43
C ILE A 29 -7.71 14.08 30.57
N SER A 30 -8.35 13.70 29.45
CA SER A 30 -9.67 13.07 29.46
C SER A 30 -9.63 11.61 30.01
N GLY A 31 -8.47 10.97 29.95
CA GLY A 31 -8.31 9.55 30.29
C GLY A 31 -8.91 8.59 29.24
N HIS A 32 -9.52 9.09 28.16
CA HIS A 32 -9.97 8.28 27.04
C HIS A 32 -8.79 8.04 26.11
N LEU A 33 -8.19 6.84 26.15
CA LEU A 33 -6.94 6.53 25.45
C LEU A 33 -7.12 5.61 24.24
N THR A 34 -8.35 5.13 23.99
CA THR A 34 -8.67 4.25 22.85
C THR A 34 -10.12 4.42 22.43
N ASN A 35 -10.43 4.32 21.13
CA ASN A 35 -11.78 4.46 20.57
C ASN A 35 -12.53 5.72 21.03
N GLY A 36 -11.82 6.80 21.29
CA GLY A 36 -12.37 8.04 21.81
C GLY A 36 -12.73 9.04 20.70
N GLU A 37 -12.56 10.32 21.02
CA GLU A 37 -12.98 11.42 20.15
C GLU A 37 -12.10 11.60 18.93
N HIS A 38 -10.76 11.52 19.09
CA HIS A 38 -9.84 11.67 17.95
C HIS A 38 -9.95 10.52 16.96
N VAL A 39 -10.20 9.29 17.45
CA VAL A 39 -10.46 8.14 16.56
C VAL A 39 -11.73 8.37 15.75
N ARG A 40 -12.84 8.80 16.38
CA ARG A 40 -14.10 9.07 15.67
C ARG A 40 -13.97 10.21 14.66
N GLU A 41 -13.27 11.28 15.04
CA GLU A 41 -13.03 12.40 14.15
C GLU A 41 -12.15 12.01 12.96
N LEU A 42 -11.11 11.20 13.20
CA LEU A 42 -10.28 10.67 12.11
C LEU A 42 -11.09 9.78 11.17
N GLU A 43 -11.94 8.89 11.70
CA GLU A 43 -12.86 8.06 10.91
C GLU A 43 -13.78 8.93 10.04
N TYR A 44 -14.42 9.92 10.64
CA TYR A 44 -15.34 10.82 9.94
C TYR A 44 -14.65 11.59 8.81
N ARG A 45 -13.52 12.22 9.11
CA ARG A 45 -12.76 13.02 8.13
C ARG A 45 -12.13 12.16 7.04
N PHE A 46 -11.62 10.98 7.39
CA PHE A 46 -11.05 10.06 6.41
C PHE A 46 -12.11 9.50 5.46
N ALA A 47 -13.29 9.12 5.97
CA ALA A 47 -14.43 8.71 5.15
C ALA A 47 -14.82 9.81 4.13
N ALA A 48 -14.93 11.06 4.60
CA ALA A 48 -15.22 12.20 3.75
C ALA A 48 -14.13 12.44 2.69
N THR A 49 -12.85 12.28 3.05
CA THR A 49 -11.71 12.46 2.13
C THR A 49 -11.72 11.40 1.02
N ILE A 50 -12.05 10.15 1.36
CA ILE A 50 -12.10 9.05 0.38
C ILE A 50 -13.40 9.07 -0.43
N GLY A 51 -14.47 9.65 0.11
CA GLY A 51 -15.82 9.62 -0.48
C GLY A 51 -16.55 8.33 -0.18
N ALA A 52 -16.26 7.69 0.97
CA ALA A 52 -16.95 6.50 1.48
C ALA A 52 -17.94 6.89 2.59
N ARG A 53 -19.00 6.07 2.79
CA ARG A 53 -19.96 6.31 3.88
C ARG A 53 -19.38 6.03 5.27
N HIS A 54 -18.48 5.07 5.37
CA HIS A 54 -17.88 4.64 6.64
C HIS A 54 -16.37 4.56 6.53
N ALA A 55 -15.70 4.94 7.61
CA ALA A 55 -14.35 4.52 7.92
C ALA A 55 -14.32 3.86 9.31
N VAL A 56 -13.45 2.88 9.48
CA VAL A 56 -13.24 2.16 10.74
C VAL A 56 -11.75 2.08 11.02
N ALA A 57 -11.28 2.85 12.00
CA ALA A 57 -9.88 2.89 12.40
C ALA A 57 -9.48 1.63 13.17
N VAL A 58 -8.33 1.09 12.83
CA VAL A 58 -7.75 -0.12 13.42
C VAL A 58 -6.27 0.09 13.72
N ASN A 59 -5.66 -0.83 14.47
CA ASN A 59 -4.27 -0.68 14.93
C ASN A 59 -3.21 -0.91 13.84
N THR A 60 -3.54 -1.53 12.71
CA THR A 60 -2.60 -1.77 11.59
C THR A 60 -3.34 -1.96 10.27
N GLY A 61 -2.65 -1.76 9.14
CA GLY A 61 -3.19 -2.13 7.82
C GLY A 61 -3.47 -3.63 7.69
N THR A 62 -2.69 -4.48 8.33
CA THR A 62 -2.93 -5.93 8.37
C THR A 62 -4.27 -6.26 9.04
N ALA A 63 -4.58 -5.60 10.15
CA ALA A 63 -5.87 -5.73 10.83
C ALA A 63 -7.03 -5.22 9.95
N ALA A 64 -6.81 -4.15 9.18
CA ALA A 64 -7.80 -3.66 8.22
C ALA A 64 -8.16 -4.72 7.18
N LEU A 65 -7.15 -5.36 6.58
CA LEU A 65 -7.33 -6.43 5.60
C LEU A 65 -8.01 -7.66 6.22
N GLU A 66 -7.50 -8.16 7.36
CA GLU A 66 -8.06 -9.33 8.05
C GLU A 66 -9.53 -9.12 8.42
N ILE A 67 -9.86 -7.99 9.05
CA ILE A 67 -11.22 -7.66 9.46
C ILE A 67 -12.15 -7.59 8.24
N SER A 68 -11.73 -6.93 7.16
CA SER A 68 -12.53 -6.80 5.93
C SER A 68 -12.82 -8.17 5.32
N LEU A 69 -11.82 -9.03 5.18
CA LEU A 69 -11.97 -10.38 4.66
C LEU A 69 -12.89 -11.25 5.54
N ARG A 70 -12.75 -11.16 6.86
CA ARG A 70 -13.65 -11.85 7.80
C ARG A 70 -15.08 -11.35 7.69
N ALA A 71 -15.28 -10.03 7.54
CA ALA A 71 -16.60 -9.43 7.35
C ALA A 71 -17.24 -9.82 6.00
N MET A 72 -16.42 -10.09 4.97
CA MET A 72 -16.85 -10.64 3.68
C MET A 72 -17.18 -12.14 3.73
N GLY A 73 -16.83 -12.84 4.82
CA GLY A 73 -17.16 -14.26 5.00
C GLY A 73 -16.37 -15.20 4.09
N ILE A 74 -15.05 -14.95 3.92
CA ILE A 74 -14.19 -15.72 3.00
C ILE A 74 -13.69 -17.06 3.59
N THR A 75 -14.11 -17.43 4.81
CA THR A 75 -13.66 -18.67 5.45
C THR A 75 -13.93 -19.89 4.57
N GLY A 76 -12.91 -20.70 4.31
CA GLY A 76 -12.97 -21.89 3.45
C GLY A 76 -13.02 -21.59 1.95
N LYS A 77 -12.92 -20.32 1.54
CA LYS A 77 -13.00 -19.86 0.15
C LYS A 77 -11.65 -19.35 -0.34
N GLU A 78 -11.58 -19.03 -1.63
CA GLU A 78 -10.38 -18.54 -2.30
C GLU A 78 -10.43 -17.01 -2.45
N VAL A 79 -9.25 -16.38 -2.30
CA VAL A 79 -9.04 -14.95 -2.56
C VAL A 79 -7.89 -14.82 -3.55
N ILE A 80 -8.14 -14.24 -4.73
CA ILE A 80 -7.12 -13.99 -5.74
C ILE A 80 -6.43 -12.66 -5.41
N LEU A 81 -5.07 -12.66 -5.41
CA LEU A 81 -4.26 -11.50 -5.11
C LEU A 81 -2.93 -11.53 -5.88
N PRO A 82 -2.26 -10.37 -6.09
CA PRO A 82 -0.98 -10.35 -6.79
C PRO A 82 0.12 -11.00 -5.96
N THR A 83 1.10 -11.56 -6.64
CA THR A 83 2.31 -12.07 -5.96
C THR A 83 3.21 -10.94 -5.46
N GLU A 84 3.21 -9.78 -6.13
CA GLU A 84 3.89 -8.59 -5.66
C GLU A 84 3.00 -7.81 -4.71
N THR A 85 3.14 -8.13 -3.45
CA THR A 85 2.51 -7.41 -2.33
C THR A 85 3.32 -7.63 -1.07
N PHE A 86 3.04 -6.86 -0.03
CA PHE A 86 3.56 -7.16 1.29
C PHE A 86 2.91 -8.44 1.85
N VAL A 87 3.67 -9.22 2.59
CA VAL A 87 3.20 -10.50 3.18
C VAL A 87 1.91 -10.35 4.01
N ALA A 88 1.59 -9.15 4.49
CA ALA A 88 0.36 -8.88 5.24
C ALA A 88 -0.91 -9.14 4.42
N SER A 89 -0.91 -8.87 3.10
CA SER A 89 -2.05 -9.16 2.22
C SER A 89 -2.34 -10.66 2.18
N VAL A 90 -1.29 -11.47 2.05
CA VAL A 90 -1.40 -12.94 2.04
C VAL A 90 -1.78 -13.49 3.43
N ASN A 91 -1.10 -12.99 4.47
CA ASN A 91 -1.37 -13.39 5.85
C ASN A 91 -2.82 -13.11 6.25
N SER A 92 -3.37 -11.96 5.86
CA SER A 92 -4.74 -11.58 6.20
C SER A 92 -5.77 -12.54 5.61
N VAL A 93 -5.55 -13.07 4.40
CA VAL A 93 -6.38 -14.11 3.79
C VAL A 93 -6.35 -15.39 4.62
N ILE A 94 -5.16 -15.84 5.00
CA ILE A 94 -4.97 -17.07 5.80
C ILE A 94 -5.57 -16.91 7.19
N LEU A 95 -5.33 -15.77 7.86
CA LEU A 95 -5.87 -15.47 9.19
C LEU A 95 -7.39 -15.34 9.19
N ALA A 96 -7.99 -14.89 8.08
CA ALA A 96 -9.44 -14.88 7.90
C ALA A 96 -10.02 -16.25 7.52
N GLY A 97 -9.19 -17.30 7.45
CA GLY A 97 -9.61 -18.67 7.15
C GLY A 97 -9.79 -18.96 5.66
N GLY A 98 -9.31 -18.09 4.77
CA GLY A 98 -9.34 -18.28 3.32
C GLY A 98 -8.06 -18.91 2.76
N THR A 99 -8.09 -19.20 1.47
CA THR A 99 -6.95 -19.71 0.70
C THR A 99 -6.50 -18.64 -0.29
N PRO A 100 -5.27 -18.09 -0.18
CA PRO A 100 -4.75 -17.15 -1.16
C PRO A 100 -4.41 -17.87 -2.46
N ILE A 101 -4.83 -17.28 -3.58
CA ILE A 101 -4.51 -17.70 -4.94
C ILE A 101 -3.70 -16.60 -5.60
N PHE A 102 -2.43 -16.85 -5.81
CA PHE A 102 -1.54 -15.87 -6.44
C PHE A 102 -1.81 -15.75 -7.93
N ALA A 103 -1.75 -14.52 -8.43
CA ALA A 103 -1.85 -14.22 -9.85
C ALA A 103 -0.69 -13.33 -10.31
N GLU A 104 -0.47 -13.35 -11.64
CA GLU A 104 0.52 -12.53 -12.32
C GLU A 104 0.25 -11.04 -12.16
N ILE A 105 1.28 -10.23 -12.29
CA ILE A 105 1.18 -8.77 -12.36
C ILE A 105 1.40 -8.27 -13.78
N HIS A 106 0.81 -7.10 -14.07
CA HIS A 106 0.99 -6.42 -15.34
C HIS A 106 2.33 -5.65 -15.35
N PRO A 107 3.15 -5.75 -16.42
CA PRO A 107 4.52 -5.24 -16.44
C PRO A 107 4.64 -3.72 -16.35
N ASP A 108 3.61 -2.98 -16.75
CA ASP A 108 3.63 -1.52 -16.76
C ASP A 108 3.05 -0.89 -15.49
N THR A 109 2.24 -1.64 -14.74
CA THR A 109 1.58 -1.12 -13.52
C THR A 109 2.08 -1.77 -12.23
N PHE A 110 2.65 -2.97 -12.32
CA PHE A 110 2.95 -3.85 -11.18
C PHE A 110 1.71 -4.20 -10.36
N CYS A 111 0.54 -3.89 -10.86
CA CYS A 111 -0.74 -4.29 -10.28
C CYS A 111 -1.19 -5.63 -10.87
N LEU A 112 -2.24 -6.18 -10.30
CA LEU A 112 -2.82 -7.46 -10.70
C LEU A 112 -3.20 -7.48 -12.20
N ASP A 113 -2.83 -8.55 -12.90
CA ASP A 113 -3.17 -8.77 -14.32
C ASP A 113 -4.55 -9.42 -14.43
N ILE A 114 -5.51 -8.70 -15.01
CA ILE A 114 -6.91 -9.15 -15.12
C ILE A 114 -7.06 -10.43 -15.95
N GLU A 115 -6.27 -10.60 -17.01
CA GLU A 115 -6.34 -11.81 -17.83
C GLU A 115 -5.91 -13.06 -17.06
N ASP A 116 -4.92 -12.93 -16.17
CA ASP A 116 -4.51 -14.03 -15.32
C ASP A 116 -5.52 -14.29 -14.21
N VAL A 117 -6.14 -13.23 -13.66
CA VAL A 117 -7.22 -13.35 -12.68
C VAL A 117 -8.39 -14.13 -13.25
N GLU A 118 -8.86 -13.81 -14.45
CA GLU A 118 -9.97 -14.51 -15.11
C GLU A 118 -9.72 -16.01 -15.24
N ARG A 119 -8.49 -16.41 -15.57
CA ARG A 119 -8.08 -17.82 -15.68
C ARG A 119 -8.05 -18.56 -14.33
N ARG A 120 -7.91 -17.83 -13.22
CA ARG A 120 -7.78 -18.41 -11.86
C ARG A 120 -9.08 -18.44 -11.08
N ILE A 121 -10.15 -17.81 -11.59
CA ILE A 121 -11.46 -17.86 -10.95
C ILE A 121 -12.00 -19.29 -10.95
N THR A 122 -12.43 -19.76 -9.79
CA THR A 122 -13.13 -21.04 -9.58
C THR A 122 -14.46 -20.81 -8.86
N ASP A 123 -15.25 -21.85 -8.70
CA ASP A 123 -16.50 -21.80 -7.91
C ASP A 123 -16.28 -21.49 -6.42
N ARG A 124 -15.03 -21.58 -5.95
CA ARG A 124 -14.65 -21.24 -4.58
C ARG A 124 -14.13 -19.82 -4.43
N THR A 125 -13.91 -19.10 -5.52
CA THR A 125 -13.41 -17.73 -5.46
C THR A 125 -14.46 -16.80 -4.86
N ALA A 126 -14.15 -16.18 -3.73
CA ALA A 126 -15.05 -15.27 -3.02
C ALA A 126 -14.66 -13.80 -3.15
N ALA A 127 -13.37 -13.52 -3.33
CA ALA A 127 -12.89 -12.16 -3.45
C ALA A 127 -11.68 -12.05 -4.37
N ILE A 128 -11.52 -10.88 -4.97
CA ILE A 128 -10.29 -10.41 -5.61
C ILE A 128 -9.75 -9.27 -4.75
N MET A 129 -8.48 -9.37 -4.33
CA MET A 129 -7.79 -8.31 -3.60
C MET A 129 -6.87 -7.56 -4.57
N LEU A 130 -7.26 -6.34 -4.93
CA LEU A 130 -6.41 -5.43 -5.70
C LEU A 130 -5.42 -4.73 -4.76
N VAL A 131 -4.13 -4.78 -5.10
CA VAL A 131 -3.11 -3.96 -4.45
C VAL A 131 -2.81 -2.78 -5.36
N HIS A 132 -3.03 -1.58 -4.87
CA HIS A 132 -2.69 -0.33 -5.56
C HIS A 132 -1.18 -0.08 -5.45
N MET A 133 -0.40 -0.84 -6.25
CA MET A 133 1.04 -0.92 -6.11
C MET A 133 1.71 0.45 -6.23
N ALA A 134 2.66 0.71 -5.34
CA ALA A 134 3.40 1.97 -5.23
C ALA A 134 2.52 3.23 -5.06
N GLY A 135 1.19 3.07 -4.98
CA GLY A 135 0.21 4.16 -4.86
C GLY A 135 -0.51 4.50 -6.17
N LEU A 136 -0.41 3.63 -7.18
CA LEU A 136 -1.17 3.72 -8.42
C LEU A 136 -2.53 3.04 -8.24
N VAL A 137 -3.63 3.76 -8.43
CA VAL A 137 -4.93 3.10 -8.61
C VAL A 137 -4.86 2.26 -9.88
N VAL A 138 -5.24 0.99 -9.76
CA VAL A 138 -5.21 0.06 -10.91
C VAL A 138 -5.94 0.68 -12.10
N PRO A 139 -5.29 0.98 -13.24
CA PRO A 139 -5.89 1.79 -14.31
C PRO A 139 -7.12 1.16 -14.96
N ASN A 140 -7.20 -0.18 -14.96
CA ASN A 140 -8.34 -0.94 -15.47
C ASN A 140 -9.30 -1.41 -14.36
N ILE A 141 -9.39 -0.68 -13.25
CA ILE A 141 -10.21 -1.06 -12.08
C ILE A 141 -11.69 -1.26 -12.45
N GLY A 142 -12.21 -0.54 -13.45
CA GLY A 142 -13.56 -0.75 -13.97
C GLY A 142 -13.79 -2.16 -14.50
N GLN A 143 -12.81 -2.75 -15.20
CA GLN A 143 -12.89 -4.14 -15.68
C GLN A 143 -12.93 -5.14 -14.52
N PHE A 144 -12.18 -4.89 -13.45
CA PHE A 144 -12.25 -5.71 -12.22
C PHE A 144 -13.63 -5.60 -11.55
N GLN A 145 -14.22 -4.39 -11.51
CA GLN A 145 -15.56 -4.20 -10.96
C GLN A 145 -16.61 -4.96 -11.80
N GLU A 146 -16.55 -4.89 -13.12
CA GLU A 146 -17.43 -5.62 -14.06
C GLU A 146 -17.28 -7.15 -13.88
N LEU A 147 -16.02 -7.64 -13.81
CA LEU A 147 -15.73 -9.05 -13.59
C LEU A 147 -16.30 -9.54 -12.26
N CYS A 148 -16.09 -8.78 -11.17
CA CYS A 148 -16.61 -9.10 -9.85
C CYS A 148 -18.13 -9.13 -9.83
N ALA A 149 -18.79 -8.16 -10.46
CA ALA A 149 -20.25 -8.12 -10.55
C ALA A 149 -20.80 -9.31 -11.36
N LEU A 150 -20.18 -9.64 -12.51
CA LEU A 150 -20.58 -10.77 -13.36
C LEU A 150 -20.46 -12.12 -12.64
N ARG A 151 -19.42 -12.29 -11.80
CA ARG A 151 -19.12 -13.53 -11.12
C ARG A 151 -19.65 -13.60 -9.69
N SER A 152 -20.30 -12.53 -9.18
CA SER A 152 -20.74 -12.41 -7.78
C SER A 152 -19.57 -12.60 -6.78
N ILE A 153 -18.42 -12.02 -7.09
CA ILE A 153 -17.19 -12.02 -6.31
C ILE A 153 -16.99 -10.64 -5.69
N ASP A 154 -16.55 -10.57 -4.43
CA ASP A 154 -16.24 -9.30 -3.77
C ASP A 154 -14.92 -8.70 -4.27
N LEU A 155 -14.87 -7.38 -4.42
CA LEU A 155 -13.66 -6.63 -4.68
C LEU A 155 -13.16 -6.00 -3.38
N LEU A 156 -11.93 -6.29 -2.98
CA LEU A 156 -11.23 -5.68 -1.86
C LEU A 156 -10.04 -4.87 -2.38
N GLU A 157 -9.89 -3.64 -1.90
CA GLU A 157 -8.72 -2.82 -2.23
C GLU A 157 -7.71 -2.85 -1.07
N ASP A 158 -6.50 -3.35 -1.32
CA ASP A 158 -5.35 -3.05 -0.49
C ASP A 158 -4.78 -1.70 -0.95
N ALA A 159 -5.27 -0.65 -0.32
CA ALA A 159 -4.90 0.74 -0.58
C ALA A 159 -3.78 1.25 0.34
N ALA A 160 -3.01 0.32 0.96
CA ALA A 160 -1.94 0.65 1.91
C ALA A 160 -0.85 1.56 1.34
N HIS A 161 -0.75 1.71 0.02
CA HIS A 161 0.17 2.62 -0.66
C HIS A 161 -0.52 3.85 -1.25
N ALA A 162 -1.86 3.86 -1.33
CA ALA A 162 -2.62 4.73 -2.22
C ALA A 162 -3.36 5.88 -1.52
N HIS A 163 -2.83 6.37 -0.39
CA HIS A 163 -3.39 7.53 0.30
C HIS A 163 -3.40 8.75 -0.61
N GLY A 164 -4.59 9.31 -0.86
CA GLY A 164 -4.78 10.45 -1.75
C GLY A 164 -4.64 10.16 -3.24
N ALA A 165 -4.44 8.90 -3.63
CA ALA A 165 -4.50 8.49 -5.02
C ALA A 165 -5.96 8.45 -5.53
N SER A 166 -6.16 8.76 -6.82
CA SER A 166 -7.48 8.73 -7.42
C SER A 166 -7.42 8.37 -8.91
N PHE A 167 -8.52 7.83 -9.42
CA PHE A 167 -8.72 7.53 -10.83
C PHE A 167 -10.16 7.81 -11.21
N ALA A 168 -10.40 8.43 -12.38
CA ALA A 168 -11.75 8.77 -12.88
C ALA A 168 -12.62 9.50 -11.82
N GLY A 169 -12.01 10.39 -11.01
CA GLY A 169 -12.71 11.19 -10.01
C GLY A 169 -13.04 10.47 -8.70
N LYS A 170 -12.64 9.21 -8.54
CA LYS A 170 -12.82 8.43 -7.31
C LYS A 170 -11.48 8.15 -6.63
N CYS A 171 -11.45 8.20 -5.30
CA CYS A 171 -10.26 7.88 -4.52
C CYS A 171 -10.04 6.37 -4.38
N ALA A 172 -8.78 5.93 -4.30
CA ALA A 172 -8.44 4.58 -3.84
C ALA A 172 -9.15 4.28 -2.52
N GLY A 173 -9.64 3.05 -2.38
CA GLY A 173 -10.42 2.62 -1.21
C GLY A 173 -11.93 2.92 -1.32
N SER A 174 -12.43 3.38 -2.49
CA SER A 174 -13.85 3.61 -2.75
C SER A 174 -14.40 2.84 -3.96
N PHE A 175 -13.61 1.96 -4.56
CA PHE A 175 -14.02 1.19 -5.74
C PHE A 175 -14.57 -0.19 -5.38
N GLY A 176 -14.01 -0.82 -4.36
CA GLY A 176 -14.40 -2.16 -3.89
C GLY A 176 -15.46 -2.13 -2.79
N ARG A 177 -15.86 -3.33 -2.33
CA ARG A 177 -16.73 -3.48 -1.16
C ARG A 177 -16.08 -2.93 0.11
N ALA A 178 -14.75 -3.00 0.22
CA ALA A 178 -13.95 -2.32 1.22
C ALA A 178 -12.60 -1.89 0.67
N GLY A 179 -12.06 -0.77 1.21
CA GLY A 179 -10.69 -0.33 1.04
C GLY A 179 -9.92 -0.41 2.36
N CYS A 180 -8.66 -0.83 2.31
CA CYS A 180 -7.81 -1.02 3.48
C CYS A 180 -6.55 -0.20 3.38
N PHE A 181 -6.29 0.64 4.38
CA PHE A 181 -5.14 1.54 4.43
C PHE A 181 -4.21 1.20 5.59
N SER A 182 -2.94 1.51 5.43
CA SER A 182 -1.91 1.38 6.45
C SER A 182 -1.31 2.73 6.78
N PHE A 183 -1.17 3.05 8.06
CA PHE A 183 -0.52 4.27 8.53
C PHE A 183 0.88 4.00 9.12
N TYR A 184 1.57 2.98 8.61
CA TYR A 184 2.95 2.67 8.97
C TYR A 184 3.89 3.85 8.64
N PRO A 185 5.04 4.05 9.33
CA PRO A 185 5.90 5.22 9.18
C PRO A 185 6.32 5.58 7.76
N THR A 186 6.50 4.62 6.86
CA THR A 186 6.95 4.89 5.48
C THR A 186 5.81 5.23 4.53
N LYS A 187 4.54 5.14 4.96
CA LYS A 187 3.38 5.46 4.11
C LYS A 187 3.29 6.96 3.82
N VAL A 188 2.44 7.33 2.86
CA VAL A 188 2.28 8.73 2.44
C VAL A 188 1.83 9.62 3.60
N MET A 189 0.92 9.11 4.44
CA MET A 189 0.61 9.65 5.77
C MET A 189 0.81 8.55 6.82
N THR A 190 1.15 8.94 8.04
CA THR A 190 1.46 7.99 9.11
C THR A 190 0.82 8.35 10.45
N THR A 191 0.54 7.32 11.24
CA THR A 191 0.23 7.45 12.68
C THR A 191 1.24 6.71 13.55
N ALA A 192 2.44 6.43 13.06
CA ALA A 192 3.43 5.45 13.53
C ALA A 192 2.94 4.01 13.29
N GLU A 193 1.88 3.58 13.96
CA GLU A 193 1.14 2.35 13.68
C GLU A 193 -0.35 2.69 13.55
N GLY A 194 -1.03 2.04 12.61
CA GLY A 194 -2.45 2.26 12.38
C GLY A 194 -2.92 1.70 11.04
N GLY A 195 -4.22 1.69 10.87
CA GLY A 195 -4.90 1.33 9.64
C GLY A 195 -6.32 1.88 9.61
N MET A 196 -6.93 1.81 8.43
CA MET A 196 -8.31 2.25 8.23
C MET A 196 -9.00 1.32 7.24
N ILE A 197 -10.25 0.99 7.52
CA ILE A 197 -11.15 0.32 6.59
C ILE A 197 -12.13 1.37 6.08
N THR A 198 -12.33 1.48 4.78
CA THR A 198 -13.38 2.30 4.16
C THR A 198 -14.41 1.42 3.47
N THR A 199 -15.68 1.77 3.54
CA THR A 199 -16.76 1.00 2.91
C THR A 199 -18.05 1.79 2.81
N ASP A 200 -18.89 1.43 1.83
CA ASP A 200 -20.27 1.89 1.72
C ASP A 200 -21.27 0.85 2.25
N ASP A 201 -20.80 -0.31 2.71
CA ASP A 201 -21.64 -1.39 3.27
C ASP A 201 -21.82 -1.20 4.78
N ASP A 202 -23.05 -0.83 5.21
CA ASP A 202 -23.40 -0.64 6.62
C ASP A 202 -23.17 -1.92 7.46
N GLY A 203 -23.46 -3.09 6.86
CA GLY A 203 -23.27 -4.39 7.50
C GLY A 203 -21.78 -4.69 7.73
N LEU A 204 -20.95 -4.46 6.71
CA LEU A 204 -19.49 -4.62 6.82
C LEU A 204 -18.92 -3.67 7.89
N ALA A 205 -19.33 -2.40 7.87
CA ALA A 205 -18.88 -1.41 8.86
C ALA A 205 -19.25 -1.81 10.29
N LYS A 206 -20.47 -2.34 10.51
CA LYS A 206 -20.93 -2.85 11.81
C LYS A 206 -20.07 -4.04 12.27
N VAL A 207 -19.85 -5.03 11.39
CA VAL A 207 -19.02 -6.21 11.67
C VAL A 207 -17.56 -5.77 11.93
N ALA A 208 -17.03 -4.85 11.17
CA ALA A 208 -15.67 -4.34 11.37
C ALA A 208 -15.47 -3.66 12.75
N ARG A 209 -16.45 -2.85 13.18
CA ARG A 209 -16.44 -2.24 14.54
C ARG A 209 -16.52 -3.29 15.64
N SER A 210 -17.25 -4.38 15.44
CA SER A 210 -17.29 -5.50 16.36
C SER A 210 -15.95 -6.23 16.42
N LEU A 211 -15.41 -6.64 15.26
CA LEU A 211 -14.17 -7.43 15.17
C LEU A 211 -12.96 -6.68 15.72
N ARG A 212 -12.84 -5.37 15.49
CA ARG A 212 -11.71 -4.58 16.04
C ARG A 212 -11.71 -4.54 17.58
N ASN A 213 -12.85 -4.84 18.22
CA ASN A 213 -13.06 -4.80 19.65
C ASN A 213 -13.49 -6.16 20.21
N HIS A 214 -12.67 -7.20 20.03
CA HIS A 214 -12.89 -8.55 20.55
C HIS A 214 -14.19 -9.26 20.07
N GLY A 215 -14.85 -8.75 19.03
CA GLY A 215 -16.15 -9.28 18.59
C GLY A 215 -17.32 -8.81 19.44
N ALA A 216 -17.16 -7.70 20.18
CA ALA A 216 -18.21 -7.11 20.99
C ALA A 216 -19.39 -6.66 20.11
N ASN A 217 -20.62 -6.89 20.61
CA ASN A 217 -21.82 -6.38 19.98
C ASN A 217 -21.87 -4.85 20.12
N PRO A 218 -21.88 -4.07 19.00
CA PRO A 218 -21.95 -2.60 19.08
C PRO A 218 -23.22 -2.08 19.76
N ASP A 219 -24.29 -2.86 19.73
CA ASP A 219 -25.63 -2.47 20.23
C ASP A 219 -25.97 -3.16 21.56
N GLY A 220 -25.04 -3.92 22.16
CA GLY A 220 -25.30 -4.73 23.37
C GLY A 220 -24.06 -4.85 24.27
N GLN A 221 -24.16 -5.73 25.28
CA GLN A 221 -23.09 -6.00 26.25
C GLN A 221 -22.45 -7.39 26.07
N ASP A 222 -22.82 -8.10 25.03
CA ASP A 222 -22.37 -9.46 24.70
C ASP A 222 -21.29 -9.44 23.60
N TYR A 223 -20.68 -10.59 23.37
CA TYR A 223 -19.71 -10.82 22.32
C TYR A 223 -20.30 -11.82 21.31
N THR A 224 -20.39 -11.41 20.05
CA THR A 224 -21.06 -12.20 19.01
C THR A 224 -20.10 -12.94 18.10
N GLN A 225 -18.81 -12.60 18.17
CA GLN A 225 -17.76 -13.18 17.31
C GLN A 225 -16.45 -13.35 18.10
N VAL A 226 -15.65 -14.35 17.71
CA VAL A 226 -14.29 -14.49 18.23
C VAL A 226 -13.38 -13.51 17.51
N SER A 227 -12.71 -12.63 18.25
CA SER A 227 -11.74 -11.69 17.69
C SER A 227 -10.72 -11.25 18.75
N THR A 228 -9.84 -10.32 18.38
CA THR A 228 -8.78 -9.79 19.24
C THR A 228 -8.92 -8.28 19.43
N ASN A 229 -7.96 -7.68 20.13
CA ASN A 229 -7.84 -6.22 20.22
C ASN A 229 -7.12 -5.68 18.99
N MET A 230 -7.88 -5.01 18.11
CA MET A 230 -7.35 -4.33 16.93
C MET A 230 -7.70 -2.83 16.93
N ARG A 231 -7.94 -2.24 18.12
CA ARG A 231 -8.32 -0.83 18.28
C ARG A 231 -7.14 0.10 18.02
N MET A 232 -7.41 1.26 17.41
CA MET A 232 -6.47 2.37 17.34
C MET A 232 -6.43 3.12 18.69
N ALA A 233 -5.25 3.53 19.12
CA ALA A 233 -5.06 4.38 20.30
C ALA A 233 -5.31 5.86 19.93
N GLU A 234 -5.90 6.63 20.87
CA GLU A 234 -6.18 8.07 20.69
C GLU A 234 -4.95 8.92 20.34
N PRO A 235 -3.78 8.75 20.98
CA PRO A 235 -2.58 9.50 20.61
C PRO A 235 -2.15 9.27 19.15
N LEU A 236 -2.38 8.08 18.60
CA LEU A 236 -2.08 7.77 17.21
C LEU A 236 -3.09 8.40 16.26
N ALA A 237 -4.37 8.42 16.63
CA ALA A 237 -5.40 9.13 15.88
C ALA A 237 -5.14 10.65 15.86
N ALA A 238 -4.62 11.22 16.95
CA ALA A 238 -4.22 12.64 17.01
C ALA A 238 -3.13 12.97 15.96
N ILE A 239 -2.14 12.10 15.79
CA ILE A 239 -1.15 12.22 14.70
C ILE A 239 -1.85 12.13 13.35
N GLY A 240 -2.75 11.15 13.19
CA GLY A 240 -3.49 10.91 11.95
C GLY A 240 -4.33 12.11 11.49
N LEU A 241 -4.95 12.82 12.40
CA LEU A 241 -5.74 14.04 12.10
C LEU A 241 -4.87 15.10 11.45
N VAL A 242 -3.71 15.40 12.04
CA VAL A 242 -2.79 16.41 11.51
C VAL A 242 -2.14 15.96 10.20
N GLN A 243 -1.81 14.68 10.08
CA GLN A 243 -1.27 14.11 8.83
C GLN A 243 -2.32 14.13 7.70
N LEU A 244 -3.59 13.91 8.01
CA LEU A 244 -4.67 13.98 7.02
C LEU A 244 -4.83 15.39 6.44
N ASP A 245 -4.65 16.44 7.25
CA ASP A 245 -4.65 17.83 6.78
C ASP A 245 -3.53 18.12 5.77
N ARG A 246 -2.43 17.39 5.85
CA ARG A 246 -1.28 17.49 4.95
C ARG A 246 -1.35 16.58 3.73
N LEU A 247 -2.30 15.64 3.67
CA LEU A 247 -2.29 14.58 2.66
C LEU A 247 -2.21 15.12 1.23
N LYS A 248 -2.97 16.17 0.93
CA LYS A 248 -2.95 16.81 -0.40
C LYS A 248 -1.56 17.36 -0.74
N ASP A 249 -0.95 18.11 0.17
CA ASP A 249 0.41 18.65 0.00
C ASP A 249 1.45 17.53 -0.18
N PHE A 250 1.36 16.45 0.60
CA PHE A 250 2.24 15.30 0.46
C PHE A 250 2.14 14.65 -0.92
N VAL A 251 0.93 14.49 -1.45
CA VAL A 251 0.71 13.89 -2.78
C VAL A 251 1.18 14.83 -3.89
N GLU A 252 0.87 16.11 -3.82
CA GLU A 252 1.32 17.12 -4.80
C GLU A 252 2.85 17.18 -4.88
N ARG A 253 3.53 17.21 -3.73
CA ARG A 253 5.00 17.19 -3.67
C ARG A 253 5.59 15.92 -4.29
N ARG A 254 5.03 14.74 -3.99
CA ARG A 254 5.47 13.46 -4.56
C ARG A 254 5.28 13.43 -6.08
N ASN A 255 4.18 13.98 -6.59
CA ASN A 255 3.95 14.10 -8.04
C ASN A 255 4.98 15.02 -8.71
N SER A 256 5.35 16.14 -8.11
CA SER A 256 6.41 17.02 -8.60
C SER A 256 7.76 16.28 -8.69
N ILE A 257 8.14 15.52 -7.65
CA ILE A 257 9.34 14.69 -7.62
C ILE A 257 9.28 13.61 -8.71
N ALA A 258 8.14 12.91 -8.82
CA ALA A 258 7.95 11.84 -9.81
C ALA A 258 8.04 12.36 -11.25
N THR A 259 7.45 13.51 -11.53
CA THR A 259 7.57 14.17 -12.84
C THR A 259 9.03 14.46 -13.20
N ARG A 260 9.82 14.94 -12.22
CA ARG A 260 11.25 15.18 -12.45
C ARG A 260 12.01 13.89 -12.73
N TYR A 261 11.73 12.80 -11.97
CA TYR A 261 12.31 11.47 -12.24
C TYR A 261 11.94 10.97 -13.63
N THR A 262 10.65 10.99 -14.00
CA THR A 262 10.16 10.49 -15.30
C THR A 262 10.84 11.20 -16.45
N ASN A 263 10.94 12.53 -16.40
CA ASN A 263 11.60 13.32 -17.43
C ASN A 263 13.11 13.06 -17.48
N GLY A 264 13.78 12.95 -16.32
CA GLY A 264 15.20 12.70 -16.28
C GLY A 264 15.61 11.28 -16.68
N LEU A 265 14.80 10.29 -16.32
CA LEU A 265 15.07 8.89 -16.70
C LEU A 265 14.93 8.63 -18.20
N ALA A 266 14.22 9.47 -18.96
CA ALA A 266 14.19 9.38 -20.41
C ALA A 266 15.59 9.54 -21.05
N GLU A 267 16.53 10.18 -20.35
CA GLU A 267 17.92 10.39 -20.77
C GLU A 267 18.90 9.36 -20.16
N VAL A 268 18.42 8.45 -19.29
CA VAL A 268 19.24 7.42 -18.62
C VAL A 268 19.06 6.08 -19.30
N GLU A 269 20.02 5.69 -20.12
CA GLU A 269 20.02 4.40 -20.82
C GLU A 269 20.09 3.23 -19.84
N GLY A 270 19.20 2.22 -20.02
CA GLY A 270 19.17 0.99 -19.24
C GLY A 270 18.21 1.06 -18.02
N ILE A 271 17.51 2.17 -17.80
CA ILE A 271 16.44 2.28 -16.82
C ILE A 271 15.16 2.75 -17.53
N ARG A 272 14.10 1.96 -17.42
CA ARG A 272 12.78 2.32 -17.95
C ARG A 272 11.87 2.79 -16.81
N PRO A 273 11.39 4.05 -16.82
CA PRO A 273 10.31 4.47 -15.92
C PRO A 273 9.01 3.73 -16.26
N LEU A 274 8.13 3.59 -15.29
CA LEU A 274 6.77 3.10 -15.58
C LEU A 274 5.98 4.18 -16.35
N PRO A 275 5.04 3.79 -17.21
CA PRO A 275 4.16 4.72 -17.90
C PRO A 275 3.39 5.60 -16.90
N VAL A 276 3.12 6.84 -17.30
CA VAL A 276 2.23 7.72 -16.54
C VAL A 276 0.80 7.42 -16.93
N PHE A 277 -0.02 7.08 -15.94
CA PHE A 277 -1.44 6.80 -16.14
C PHE A 277 -2.30 8.01 -15.76
N GLU A 278 -3.51 8.03 -16.26
CA GLU A 278 -4.51 9.03 -15.90
C GLU A 278 -4.86 8.93 -14.38
N GLY A 279 -5.26 10.07 -13.79
CA GLY A 279 -5.59 10.17 -12.37
C GLY A 279 -4.44 10.73 -11.52
N VAL A 280 -4.58 10.61 -10.21
CA VAL A 280 -3.58 11.04 -9.23
C VAL A 280 -2.89 9.81 -8.64
N HIS A 281 -1.60 9.72 -8.83
CA HIS A 281 -0.76 8.69 -8.22
C HIS A 281 -0.18 9.23 -6.90
N SER A 282 -0.24 8.48 -5.81
CA SER A 282 0.31 8.95 -4.52
C SER A 282 1.83 8.79 -4.40
N TYR A 283 2.45 8.03 -5.30
CA TYR A 283 3.89 7.75 -5.34
C TYR A 283 4.47 7.41 -3.97
N TRP A 284 3.90 6.39 -3.30
CA TRP A 284 4.53 5.83 -2.11
C TRP A 284 5.96 5.35 -2.41
N ASN A 285 6.16 4.72 -3.56
CA ASN A 285 7.46 4.47 -4.17
C ASN A 285 7.46 5.01 -5.61
N TYR A 286 8.62 5.36 -6.12
CA TYR A 286 8.85 5.55 -7.54
C TYR A 286 9.52 4.31 -8.11
N LEU A 287 8.77 3.49 -8.84
CA LEU A 287 9.25 2.26 -9.45
C LEU A 287 9.80 2.51 -10.85
N ALA A 288 10.86 1.79 -11.20
CA ALA A 288 11.42 1.73 -12.54
C ALA A 288 11.94 0.31 -12.80
N VAL A 289 12.24 0.00 -14.04
CA VAL A 289 12.78 -1.32 -14.47
C VAL A 289 14.20 -1.14 -14.96
N LEU A 290 15.12 -1.92 -14.42
CA LEU A 290 16.49 -2.05 -14.93
C LEU A 290 16.46 -2.93 -16.17
N GLU A 291 16.65 -2.35 -17.35
CA GLU A 291 16.61 -3.06 -18.64
C GLU A 291 17.96 -3.64 -19.06
N ASP A 292 19.06 -3.14 -18.50
CA ASP A 292 20.40 -3.64 -18.77
C ASP A 292 20.59 -5.04 -18.18
N GLU A 293 20.67 -6.06 -19.03
CA GLU A 293 20.75 -7.48 -18.62
C GLU A 293 22.11 -7.86 -18.03
N HIS A 294 23.12 -7.07 -18.27
CA HIS A 294 24.48 -7.31 -17.76
C HIS A 294 24.69 -6.73 -16.36
N ILE A 295 23.80 -5.87 -15.89
CA ILE A 295 23.91 -5.22 -14.59
C ILE A 295 22.87 -5.81 -13.61
N SER A 296 23.36 -6.33 -12.47
CA SER A 296 22.46 -6.75 -11.39
C SER A 296 21.99 -5.55 -10.58
N ARG A 297 20.76 -5.64 -10.04
CA ARG A 297 20.23 -4.64 -9.10
C ARG A 297 21.12 -4.45 -7.88
N THR A 298 21.73 -5.53 -7.41
CA THR A 298 22.62 -5.53 -6.25
C THR A 298 23.87 -4.76 -6.53
N ASP A 299 24.50 -4.95 -7.70
CA ASP A 299 25.71 -4.20 -8.08
C ASP A 299 25.41 -2.72 -8.27
N LEU A 300 24.27 -2.40 -8.90
CA LEU A 300 23.80 -1.02 -9.04
C LEU A 300 23.56 -0.37 -7.68
N ALA A 301 22.87 -1.05 -6.76
CA ALA A 301 22.57 -0.53 -5.42
C ALA A 301 23.86 -0.31 -4.60
N ASN A 302 24.78 -1.26 -4.62
CA ASN A 302 26.07 -1.14 -3.95
C ASN A 302 26.89 0.03 -4.51
N CYS A 303 26.96 0.15 -5.84
CA CYS A 303 27.66 1.25 -6.48
C CYS A 303 27.06 2.61 -6.11
N LEU A 304 25.73 2.74 -6.14
CA LEU A 304 25.02 3.96 -5.77
C LEU A 304 25.23 4.31 -4.30
N LEU A 305 25.13 3.35 -3.40
CA LEU A 305 25.32 3.59 -1.97
C LEU A 305 26.77 3.96 -1.62
N GLU A 306 27.74 3.19 -2.11
CA GLU A 306 29.14 3.33 -1.72
C GLU A 306 29.81 4.56 -2.35
N ARG A 307 29.49 4.88 -3.62
CA ARG A 307 30.13 5.98 -4.34
C ARG A 307 29.37 7.29 -4.28
N TYR A 308 28.04 7.23 -4.21
CA TYR A 308 27.19 8.41 -4.33
C TYR A 308 26.30 8.65 -3.10
N GLY A 309 26.24 7.69 -2.14
CA GLY A 309 25.38 7.78 -0.95
C GLY A 309 23.89 7.73 -1.25
N VAL A 310 23.49 7.16 -2.38
CA VAL A 310 22.08 7.02 -2.81
C VAL A 310 21.57 5.62 -2.50
N GLU A 311 20.49 5.54 -1.74
CA GLU A 311 19.83 4.28 -1.40
C GLU A 311 18.72 3.96 -2.41
N ILE A 312 18.79 2.80 -3.09
CA ILE A 312 17.68 2.21 -3.85
C ILE A 312 17.25 0.90 -3.22
N ALA A 313 16.08 0.40 -3.58
CA ALA A 313 15.57 -0.88 -3.10
C ALA A 313 14.73 -1.57 -4.18
N TRP A 314 14.29 -2.79 -3.89
CA TRP A 314 13.31 -3.55 -4.68
C TRP A 314 12.31 -4.17 -3.70
N PRO A 315 11.19 -3.48 -3.44
CA PRO A 315 10.20 -3.97 -2.48
C PRO A 315 9.68 -5.36 -2.88
N TYR A 316 9.42 -6.19 -1.86
CA TYR A 316 8.75 -7.49 -2.00
C TYR A 316 9.52 -8.55 -2.82
N ASP A 317 10.84 -8.56 -2.69
CA ASP A 317 11.70 -9.62 -3.22
C ASP A 317 12.25 -10.49 -2.07
N PRO A 318 12.11 -11.84 -2.12
CA PRO A 318 11.40 -12.59 -3.15
C PRO A 318 9.88 -12.35 -3.11
N PRO A 319 9.17 -12.52 -4.28
CA PRO A 319 7.72 -12.35 -4.35
C PRO A 319 6.99 -13.29 -3.40
N CYS A 320 5.76 -12.93 -3.01
CA CYS A 320 5.05 -13.62 -1.93
C CYS A 320 4.93 -15.14 -2.14
N HIS A 321 4.60 -15.59 -3.36
CA HIS A 321 4.48 -17.03 -3.62
C HIS A 321 5.80 -17.80 -3.44
N LEU A 322 6.97 -17.13 -3.48
CA LEU A 322 8.29 -17.72 -3.25
C LEU A 322 8.78 -17.58 -1.81
N GLN A 323 8.05 -16.90 -0.94
CA GLN A 323 8.41 -16.81 0.48
C GLN A 323 8.36 -18.21 1.13
N PRO A 324 9.36 -18.61 1.94
CA PRO A 324 9.44 -19.97 2.51
C PRO A 324 8.18 -20.44 3.22
N VAL A 325 7.48 -19.52 3.91
CA VAL A 325 6.24 -19.84 4.62
C VAL A 325 5.12 -20.23 3.66
N PHE A 326 4.93 -19.48 2.57
CA PHE A 326 3.84 -19.73 1.61
C PHE A 326 4.16 -20.91 0.70
N ARG A 327 5.41 -21.10 0.30
CA ARG A 327 5.83 -22.32 -0.38
C ARG A 327 5.49 -23.59 0.42
N ARG A 328 5.72 -23.56 1.73
CA ARG A 328 5.39 -24.70 2.61
C ARG A 328 3.88 -24.87 2.80
N LEU A 329 3.13 -23.80 2.98
CA LEU A 329 1.70 -23.87 3.27
C LEU A 329 0.83 -24.11 2.04
N LEU A 330 1.21 -23.51 0.90
CA LEU A 330 0.41 -23.49 -0.32
C LEU A 330 0.98 -24.36 -1.44
N GLY A 331 2.20 -24.91 -1.26
CA GLY A 331 2.87 -25.74 -2.27
C GLY A 331 3.41 -24.96 -3.47
N THR A 332 3.50 -23.64 -3.39
CA THR A 332 4.01 -22.80 -4.48
C THR A 332 5.51 -22.98 -4.70
N LYS A 333 5.96 -22.75 -5.93
CA LYS A 333 7.35 -22.99 -6.34
C LYS A 333 7.79 -22.00 -7.43
N PRO A 334 9.10 -21.86 -7.67
CA PRO A 334 9.61 -21.13 -8.82
C PRO A 334 9.01 -21.64 -10.13
N GLY A 335 8.64 -20.73 -11.01
CA GLY A 335 7.99 -20.99 -12.30
C GLY A 335 6.46 -21.04 -12.26
N ASP A 336 5.82 -20.87 -11.10
CA ASP A 336 4.36 -20.81 -11.01
C ASP A 336 3.81 -19.48 -11.57
N LEU A 337 4.61 -18.41 -11.51
CA LEU A 337 4.29 -17.07 -11.99
C LEU A 337 5.48 -16.46 -12.76
N PRO A 338 5.82 -17.03 -13.93
CA PRO A 338 7.09 -16.73 -14.61
C PRO A 338 7.23 -15.30 -15.09
N ARG A 339 6.13 -14.61 -15.46
CA ARG A 339 6.16 -13.21 -15.89
C ARG A 339 6.47 -12.28 -14.71
N SER A 340 5.80 -12.50 -13.59
CA SER A 340 6.04 -11.75 -12.36
C SER A 340 7.43 -12.00 -11.81
N GLU A 341 7.88 -13.26 -11.79
CA GLU A 341 9.22 -13.62 -11.33
C GLU A 341 10.31 -12.91 -12.14
N ALA A 342 10.20 -12.91 -13.46
CA ALA A 342 11.16 -12.24 -14.34
C ALA A 342 11.16 -10.70 -14.13
N LEU A 343 9.96 -10.09 -14.06
CA LEU A 343 9.81 -8.65 -13.85
C LEU A 343 10.38 -8.22 -12.49
N LEU A 344 10.08 -8.98 -11.43
CA LEU A 344 10.49 -8.67 -10.07
C LEU A 344 11.99 -8.87 -9.81
N GLN A 345 12.71 -9.51 -10.69
CA GLN A 345 14.18 -9.52 -10.65
C GLN A 345 14.82 -8.22 -11.16
N ARG A 346 14.05 -7.38 -11.85
CA ARG A 346 14.55 -6.21 -12.57
C ARG A 346 13.99 -4.88 -12.06
N HIS A 347 12.97 -4.90 -11.20
CA HIS A 347 12.41 -3.67 -10.67
C HIS A 347 13.30 -3.03 -9.61
N ILE A 348 13.33 -1.72 -9.60
CA ILE A 348 13.98 -0.89 -8.60
C ILE A 348 13.02 0.19 -8.11
N ALA A 349 13.21 0.61 -6.87
CA ALA A 349 12.52 1.76 -6.28
C ALA A 349 13.54 2.85 -5.97
N LEU A 350 13.38 4.01 -6.58
CA LEU A 350 14.21 5.20 -6.35
C LEU A 350 13.77 5.91 -5.06
N PRO A 351 14.63 6.75 -4.47
CA PRO A 351 14.27 7.57 -3.33
C PRO A 351 12.98 8.35 -3.57
N MET A 352 12.00 8.19 -2.67
CA MET A 352 10.72 8.88 -2.79
C MET A 352 10.16 9.22 -1.40
N HIS A 353 10.28 10.49 -1.01
CA HIS A 353 9.69 11.03 0.20
C HIS A 353 9.52 12.55 0.09
N TYR A 354 8.63 13.11 0.90
CA TYR A 354 8.25 14.53 0.88
C TYR A 354 9.44 15.51 0.98
N LEU A 355 10.47 15.14 1.75
CA LEU A 355 11.63 16.00 2.04
C LEU A 355 12.69 16.05 0.92
N LEU A 356 12.54 15.29 -0.17
CA LEU A 356 13.43 15.39 -1.32
C LEU A 356 13.29 16.75 -2.00
N THR A 357 14.42 17.38 -2.31
CA THR A 357 14.46 18.55 -3.17
C THR A 357 14.60 18.13 -4.64
N ILE A 358 14.37 19.05 -5.56
CA ILE A 358 14.60 18.79 -6.99
C ILE A 358 16.09 18.53 -7.25
N GLU A 359 16.97 19.25 -6.55
CA GLU A 359 18.42 19.05 -6.61
C GLU A 359 18.86 17.68 -6.07
N ASP A 360 18.09 17.09 -5.12
CA ASP A 360 18.30 15.69 -4.69
C ASP A 360 17.94 14.72 -5.81
N VAL A 361 16.83 14.97 -6.50
CA VAL A 361 16.39 14.15 -7.63
C VAL A 361 17.39 14.21 -8.78
N ASP A 362 17.86 15.40 -9.13
CA ASP A 362 18.89 15.59 -10.17
C ASP A 362 20.16 14.84 -9.83
N TYR A 363 20.61 14.94 -8.58
CA TYR A 363 21.77 14.20 -8.09
C TYR A 363 21.57 12.68 -8.18
N VAL A 364 20.37 12.16 -7.88
CA VAL A 364 20.06 10.71 -8.04
C VAL A 364 20.15 10.30 -9.51
N LEU A 365 19.62 11.10 -10.44
CA LEU A 365 19.66 10.84 -11.88
C LEU A 365 21.11 10.82 -12.41
N GLU A 366 21.93 11.80 -12.07
CA GLU A 366 23.35 11.87 -12.42
C GLU A 366 24.14 10.68 -11.84
N SER A 367 23.84 10.32 -10.61
CA SER A 367 24.45 9.16 -9.94
C SER A 367 24.08 7.83 -10.62
N LEU A 368 22.80 7.67 -11.03
CA LEU A 368 22.34 6.51 -11.79
C LEU A 368 23.07 6.38 -13.11
N GLN A 369 23.13 7.46 -13.90
CA GLN A 369 23.82 7.48 -15.18
C GLN A 369 25.30 7.12 -15.05
N SER A 370 25.98 7.72 -14.07
CA SER A 370 27.40 7.46 -13.79
C SER A 370 27.66 6.03 -13.30
N ALA A 371 26.76 5.50 -12.44
CA ALA A 371 26.89 4.13 -11.92
C ALA A 371 26.69 3.09 -13.03
N LEU A 372 25.68 3.27 -13.90
CA LEU A 372 25.42 2.37 -15.02
C LEU A 372 26.58 2.36 -16.01
N ALA A 373 27.08 3.52 -16.41
CA ALA A 373 28.26 3.62 -17.29
C ALA A 373 29.46 2.89 -16.67
N GLY A 374 29.81 3.16 -15.43
CA GLY A 374 30.94 2.52 -14.76
C GLY A 374 30.78 1.02 -14.47
N LEU A 375 29.56 0.47 -14.52
CA LEU A 375 29.30 -0.96 -14.40
C LEU A 375 29.36 -1.67 -15.76
N ARG A 376 29.02 -1.01 -16.87
CA ARG A 376 29.16 -1.54 -18.23
C ARG A 376 30.61 -1.68 -18.67
N ASP A 377 31.50 -0.83 -18.16
CA ASP A 377 32.94 -0.82 -18.50
C ASP A 377 33.74 -1.92 -17.77
N ARG A 378 33.09 -2.74 -16.93
CA ARG A 378 33.72 -3.83 -16.17
C ARG A 378 33.51 -5.19 -16.82
#